data_3c146d1ebcba098ae9c971912ac075d4
#
_entry.id   3c146d1ebcba098ae9c971912ac075d4
#
_cell.length_a   1.000
_cell.length_b   1.000
_cell.length_c   1.000
_cell.angle_alpha   90.00
_cell.angle_beta   90.00
_cell.angle_gamma   90.00
#
_symmetry.space_group_name_H-M   'P 1'
#
loop_
_entity.id
_entity.type
_entity.pdbx_description
1 polymer ?
#
loop_
_entity_poly.entity_id
_entity_poly.type
_entity_poly.pdbx_seq_one_letter_code
_entity_poly.pdbx_strand_id
1 'polypeptide(L)'
;MEYNFENKFVETDEAIIFFDNYINVDSPKEKFVVISHLSADNLAYLQQATLPAKTFVSQNLFLLLQKLTKFELIANLNLDLKVLPYGFAVPVADLKITALNNDDGLWGSIALYLEHDHQKLGYVAKFDIHGIHKKRIKAWKKFFSQQKLDYLILGYQDRDDSDNYLSKTGQLKNIEKTLEQADSTQIYLEMTPFDPEQLVKIDDLAHRLDYQIKWLPGYAELISYFKQLDFKEGSPVATDKTLIQREAQAHITDDLTISSPLLAEDGKIDFMNNFAYPTEAELKEILKYIAAKQVYFV
;
A
#
# COMPACT_ATOMS: atom_id res chain seq x y z
N MET A 1 2.94 -26.44 10.19
CA MET A 1 2.37 -25.06 10.01
C MET A 1 0.89 -25.21 9.72
N GLU A 2 0.05 -24.56 10.50
CA GLU A 2 -1.40 -24.57 10.38
C GLU A 2 -1.90 -23.14 10.22
N TYR A 3 -2.85 -22.91 9.31
CA TYR A 3 -3.46 -21.60 9.10
C TYR A 3 -4.84 -21.53 9.74
N ASN A 4 -5.00 -20.57 10.64
CA ASN A 4 -6.30 -20.26 11.24
C ASN A 4 -7.00 -19.19 10.40
N PHE A 5 -8.08 -19.59 9.70
CA PHE A 5 -8.81 -18.72 8.78
C PHE A 5 -9.60 -17.63 9.47
N GLU A 6 -10.20 -17.94 10.59
CA GLU A 6 -11.06 -17.02 11.33
C GLU A 6 -10.26 -15.82 11.86
N ASN A 7 -9.05 -16.11 12.32
CA ASN A 7 -8.22 -15.13 13.01
C ASN A 7 -7.00 -14.68 12.19
N LYS A 8 -6.88 -15.10 10.93
CA LYS A 8 -5.82 -14.68 10.00
C LYS A 8 -4.40 -14.83 10.57
N PHE A 9 -4.08 -15.97 11.16
CA PHE A 9 -2.72 -16.26 11.62
C PHE A 9 -2.24 -17.64 11.18
N VAL A 10 -0.93 -17.79 11.16
CA VAL A 10 -0.24 -19.07 10.99
C VAL A 10 0.32 -19.51 12.33
N GLU A 11 0.11 -20.75 12.69
CA GLU A 11 0.67 -21.37 13.89
C GLU A 11 1.67 -22.46 13.52
N THR A 12 2.82 -22.43 14.20
CA THR A 12 3.88 -23.45 14.14
C THR A 12 4.06 -24.08 15.52
N ASP A 13 5.10 -24.89 15.69
CA ASP A 13 5.39 -25.48 17.01
C ASP A 13 5.84 -24.42 18.02
N GLU A 14 6.55 -23.38 17.59
CA GLU A 14 7.15 -22.36 18.46
C GLU A 14 6.48 -20.98 18.36
N ALA A 15 5.75 -20.68 17.29
CA ALA A 15 5.28 -19.34 17.01
C ALA A 15 3.84 -19.24 16.52
N ILE A 16 3.26 -18.06 16.70
CA ILE A 16 2.02 -17.60 16.08
C ILE A 16 2.33 -16.32 15.29
N ILE A 17 2.09 -16.35 13.98
CA ILE A 17 2.31 -15.22 13.08
C ILE A 17 0.98 -14.66 12.62
N PHE A 18 0.63 -13.47 13.07
CA PHE A 18 -0.54 -12.72 12.65
C PHE A 18 -0.25 -11.90 11.40
N PHE A 19 -1.18 -11.84 10.46
CA PHE A 19 -1.09 -11.01 9.26
C PHE A 19 -2.09 -9.87 9.33
N ASP A 20 -1.58 -8.64 9.29
CA ASP A 20 -2.38 -7.41 9.21
C ASP A 20 -3.43 -7.25 10.33
N ASN A 21 -3.26 -7.98 11.42
CA ASN A 21 -4.17 -8.04 12.55
C ASN A 21 -3.40 -8.56 13.77
N TYR A 22 -3.91 -8.30 14.96
CA TYR A 22 -3.46 -8.94 16.20
C TYR A 22 -4.66 -9.27 17.06
N ILE A 23 -4.73 -10.53 17.45
CA ILE A 23 -5.74 -11.02 18.38
C ILE A 23 -5.02 -11.60 19.59
N ASN A 24 -5.52 -11.30 20.77
CA ASN A 24 -4.95 -11.90 21.98
C ASN A 24 -5.35 -13.38 22.07
N VAL A 25 -4.39 -14.25 21.79
CA VAL A 25 -4.55 -15.70 21.88
C VAL A 25 -3.82 -16.17 23.13
N ASP A 26 -4.51 -16.96 23.96
CA ASP A 26 -3.89 -17.62 25.14
C ASP A 26 -3.02 -18.78 24.66
N SER A 27 -1.73 -18.52 24.51
CA SER A 27 -0.73 -19.49 24.06
C SER A 27 0.64 -19.13 24.60
N PRO A 28 1.45 -20.12 25.02
CA PRO A 28 2.82 -19.91 25.48
C PRO A 28 3.80 -19.62 24.30
N LYS A 29 3.37 -19.79 23.05
CA LYS A 29 4.21 -19.58 21.86
C LYS A 29 4.56 -18.11 21.67
N GLU A 30 5.70 -17.84 21.03
CA GLU A 30 6.07 -16.48 20.65
C GLU A 30 5.06 -15.92 19.64
N LYS A 31 4.71 -14.65 19.78
CA LYS A 31 3.73 -13.96 18.96
C LYS A 31 4.41 -12.91 18.11
N PHE A 32 4.11 -12.92 16.82
CA PHE A 32 4.62 -11.99 15.82
C PHE A 32 3.48 -11.41 15.00
N VAL A 33 3.62 -10.16 14.60
CA VAL A 33 2.71 -9.52 13.64
C VAL A 33 3.52 -9.14 12.40
N VAL A 34 3.00 -9.43 11.23
CA VAL A 34 3.56 -8.93 9.96
C VAL A 34 2.53 -8.02 9.31
N ILE A 35 2.85 -6.75 9.19
CA ILE A 35 2.03 -5.77 8.49
C ILE A 35 2.41 -5.79 7.02
N SER A 36 1.52 -6.27 6.17
CA SER A 36 1.77 -6.43 4.75
C SER A 36 1.40 -5.20 3.91
N HIS A 37 0.53 -4.35 4.42
CA HIS A 37 0.02 -3.16 3.73
C HIS A 37 -0.50 -2.11 4.72
N LEU A 38 -0.79 -0.91 4.24
CA LEU A 38 -1.46 0.11 5.04
C LEU A 38 -2.97 -0.13 5.08
N SER A 39 -3.54 -0.08 6.29
CA SER A 39 -4.98 -0.10 6.57
C SER A 39 -5.27 0.72 7.82
N ALA A 40 -6.55 1.01 8.07
CA ALA A 40 -6.99 1.68 9.30
C ALA A 40 -6.61 0.87 10.54
N ASP A 41 -6.87 -0.44 10.50
CA ASP A 41 -6.57 -1.35 11.60
C ASP A 41 -5.08 -1.43 11.89
N ASN A 42 -4.25 -1.51 10.85
CA ASN A 42 -2.80 -1.52 10.99
C ASN A 42 -2.27 -0.22 11.58
N LEU A 43 -2.81 0.93 11.19
CA LEU A 43 -2.45 2.20 11.81
C LEU A 43 -2.91 2.29 13.25
N ALA A 44 -4.14 1.87 13.55
CA ALA A 44 -4.66 1.83 14.93
C ALA A 44 -3.83 0.89 15.83
N TYR A 45 -3.41 -0.26 15.29
CA TYR A 45 -2.50 -1.16 15.98
C TYR A 45 -1.17 -0.46 16.32
N LEU A 46 -0.57 0.25 15.36
CA LEU A 46 0.70 0.97 15.53
C LEU A 46 0.60 2.21 16.44
N GLN A 47 -0.60 2.71 16.73
CA GLN A 47 -0.83 3.80 17.68
C GLN A 47 -0.79 3.35 19.14
N GLN A 48 -0.74 2.06 19.42
CA GLN A 48 -0.64 1.56 20.78
C GLN A 48 0.70 1.96 21.43
N ALA A 49 0.66 2.37 22.68
CA ALA A 49 1.86 2.78 23.44
C ALA A 49 2.90 1.65 23.53
N THR A 50 2.44 0.41 23.60
CA THR A 50 3.28 -0.80 23.60
C THR A 50 2.66 -1.81 22.65
N LEU A 51 3.44 -2.30 21.71
CA LEU A 51 2.99 -3.35 20.79
C LEU A 51 2.94 -4.70 21.52
N PRO A 52 1.83 -5.43 21.44
CA PRO A 52 1.66 -6.70 22.18
C PRO A 52 2.50 -7.86 21.61
N ALA A 53 3.09 -7.68 20.43
CA ALA A 53 3.92 -8.67 19.75
C ALA A 53 5.06 -8.01 18.98
N LYS A 54 6.13 -8.78 18.70
CA LYS A 54 7.20 -8.33 17.81
C LYS A 54 6.63 -8.09 16.41
N THR A 55 6.70 -6.87 15.93
CA THR A 55 6.02 -6.45 14.69
C THR A 55 7.01 -6.23 13.57
N PHE A 56 6.72 -6.81 12.42
CA PHE A 56 7.50 -6.71 11.19
C PHE A 56 6.77 -5.91 10.13
N VAL A 57 7.53 -5.10 9.39
CA VAL A 57 7.06 -4.31 8.26
C VAL A 57 8.06 -4.36 7.11
N SER A 58 7.67 -3.99 5.90
CA SER A 58 8.63 -3.79 4.82
C SER A 58 9.53 -2.58 5.08
N GLN A 59 10.71 -2.57 4.46
CA GLN A 59 11.62 -1.42 4.52
C GLN A 59 10.96 -0.12 4.02
N ASN A 60 10.20 -0.19 2.93
CA ASN A 60 9.53 0.97 2.37
C ASN A 60 8.40 1.47 3.28
N LEU A 61 7.61 0.56 3.84
CA LEU A 61 6.55 0.93 4.78
C LEU A 61 7.13 1.56 6.05
N PHE A 62 8.20 1.01 6.60
CA PHE A 62 8.88 1.58 7.75
C PHE A 62 9.35 3.02 7.49
N LEU A 63 9.99 3.24 6.33
CA LEU A 63 10.45 4.56 5.92
C LEU A 63 9.28 5.55 5.79
N LEU A 64 8.18 5.14 5.17
CA LEU A 64 6.99 5.97 5.02
C LEU A 64 6.43 6.35 6.39
N LEU A 65 6.20 5.38 7.27
CA LEU A 65 5.67 5.61 8.62
C LEU A 65 6.54 6.58 9.43
N GLN A 66 7.86 6.43 9.35
CA GLN A 66 8.79 7.38 9.98
C GLN A 66 8.61 8.81 9.46
N LYS A 67 8.43 8.98 8.13
CA LYS A 67 8.30 10.30 7.53
C LYS A 67 6.94 10.92 7.81
N LEU A 68 5.88 10.13 7.75
CA LEU A 68 4.53 10.58 8.08
C LEU A 68 4.45 11.08 9.54
N THR A 69 5.05 10.35 10.48
CA THR A 69 5.12 10.76 11.89
C THR A 69 6.00 12.00 12.06
N LYS A 70 7.20 12.00 11.43
CA LYS A 70 8.14 13.13 11.53
C LYS A 70 7.56 14.44 11.00
N PHE A 71 6.76 14.37 9.94
CA PHE A 71 6.17 15.54 9.29
C PHE A 71 4.74 15.83 9.80
N GLU A 72 4.35 15.19 10.89
CA GLU A 72 3.05 15.40 11.57
C GLU A 72 1.83 15.16 10.67
N LEU A 73 1.97 14.32 9.64
CA LEU A 73 0.88 13.96 8.73
C LEU A 73 -0.05 12.90 9.30
N ILE A 74 0.38 12.18 10.32
CA ILE A 74 -0.39 11.22 11.09
C ILE A 74 -0.05 11.33 12.57
N ALA A 75 -0.93 10.82 13.43
CA ALA A 75 -0.66 10.72 14.86
C ALA A 75 0.61 9.89 15.13
N ASN A 76 1.23 10.13 16.30
CA ASN A 76 2.42 9.37 16.70
C ASN A 76 2.17 7.87 16.70
N LEU A 77 3.09 7.14 16.06
CA LEU A 77 3.08 5.70 15.98
C LEU A 77 4.19 5.10 16.86
N ASN A 78 3.93 3.90 17.35
CA ASN A 78 5.00 3.08 17.91
C ASN A 78 5.83 2.50 16.76
N LEU A 79 7.08 2.94 16.66
CA LEU A 79 8.02 2.54 15.62
C LEU A 79 9.06 1.52 16.10
N ASP A 80 8.80 0.82 17.23
CA ASP A 80 9.61 -0.36 17.62
C ASP A 80 9.27 -1.55 16.69
N LEU A 81 9.68 -1.41 15.45
CA LEU A 81 9.36 -2.32 14.35
C LEU A 81 10.64 -3.01 13.86
N LYS A 82 10.48 -4.24 13.41
CA LYS A 82 11.52 -4.99 12.70
C LYS A 82 11.30 -4.90 11.19
N VAL A 83 12.37 -4.65 10.46
CA VAL A 83 12.29 -4.50 9.00
C VAL A 83 12.54 -5.83 8.31
N LEU A 84 11.63 -6.23 7.41
CA LEU A 84 11.83 -7.34 6.48
C LEU A 84 12.48 -6.81 5.20
N PRO A 85 13.72 -7.21 4.91
CA PRO A 85 14.36 -6.87 3.64
C PRO A 85 13.70 -7.61 2.48
N TYR A 86 13.63 -6.96 1.31
CA TYR A 86 13.04 -7.58 0.14
C TYR A 86 13.90 -8.71 -0.44
N GLY A 87 13.28 -9.84 -0.72
CA GLY A 87 13.91 -10.98 -1.38
C GLY A 87 14.82 -11.83 -0.51
N PHE A 88 14.97 -11.52 0.77
CA PHE A 88 15.79 -12.28 1.70
C PHE A 88 14.92 -13.02 2.73
N ALA A 89 15.27 -14.27 2.98
CA ALA A 89 14.63 -15.08 4.01
C ALA A 89 15.12 -14.65 5.40
N VAL A 90 14.21 -14.19 6.24
CA VAL A 90 14.46 -13.80 7.63
C VAL A 90 13.95 -14.91 8.54
N PRO A 91 14.79 -15.47 9.43
CA PRO A 91 14.35 -16.45 10.42
C PRO A 91 13.46 -15.76 11.48
N VAL A 92 12.31 -16.34 11.77
CA VAL A 92 11.37 -15.88 12.78
C VAL A 92 10.90 -17.13 13.53
N ALA A 93 11.41 -17.35 14.76
CA ALA A 93 11.25 -18.61 15.49
C ALA A 93 11.66 -19.81 14.61
N ASP A 94 10.80 -20.79 14.44
CA ASP A 94 11.00 -22.00 13.67
C ASP A 94 10.65 -21.90 12.18
N LEU A 95 10.36 -20.71 11.68
CA LEU A 95 10.02 -20.48 10.28
C LEU A 95 10.89 -19.41 9.61
N LYS A 96 10.82 -19.33 8.28
CA LYS A 96 11.48 -18.29 7.48
C LYS A 96 10.42 -17.46 6.75
N ILE A 97 10.56 -16.14 6.83
CA ILE A 97 9.70 -15.18 6.12
C ILE A 97 10.51 -14.45 5.06
N THR A 98 10.02 -14.44 3.84
CA THR A 98 10.56 -13.63 2.74
C THR A 98 9.52 -12.61 2.30
N ALA A 99 9.88 -11.32 2.37
CA ALA A 99 9.05 -10.24 1.85
C ALA A 99 9.38 -9.99 0.38
N LEU A 100 8.36 -9.89 -0.46
CA LEU A 100 8.47 -9.57 -1.88
C LEU A 100 7.74 -8.26 -2.14
N ASN A 101 8.33 -7.39 -2.98
CA ASN A 101 7.65 -6.15 -3.35
C ASN A 101 6.29 -6.44 -3.98
N ASN A 102 5.30 -5.68 -3.55
CA ASN A 102 3.93 -5.74 -4.06
C ASN A 102 3.48 -4.35 -4.56
N ASP A 103 2.32 -4.28 -5.17
CA ASP A 103 1.62 -3.06 -5.54
C ASP A 103 0.15 -3.22 -5.16
N ASP A 104 -0.30 -2.48 -4.18
CA ASP A 104 -1.70 -2.36 -3.76
C ASP A 104 -2.22 -0.93 -3.95
N GLY A 105 -1.45 -0.13 -4.67
CA GLY A 105 -1.73 1.27 -4.87
C GLY A 105 -1.17 2.20 -3.79
N LEU A 106 -0.64 1.68 -2.69
CA LEU A 106 0.02 2.45 -1.64
C LEU A 106 1.50 2.11 -1.55
N TRP A 107 2.26 2.91 -0.79
CA TRP A 107 3.69 2.71 -0.65
C TRP A 107 4.03 1.68 0.41
N GLY A 108 4.83 0.68 0.02
CA GLY A 108 5.44 -0.25 0.95
C GLY A 108 4.71 -1.57 1.17
N SER A 109 3.66 -1.86 0.40
CA SER A 109 2.98 -3.16 0.46
C SER A 109 3.89 -4.32 0.04
N ILE A 110 3.64 -5.50 0.61
CA ILE A 110 4.42 -6.72 0.38
C ILE A 110 3.53 -7.94 0.15
N ALA A 111 4.03 -8.85 -0.67
CA ALA A 111 3.62 -10.24 -0.66
C ALA A 111 4.60 -11.02 0.23
N LEU A 112 4.11 -12.01 0.96
CA LEU A 112 4.90 -12.79 1.90
C LEU A 112 5.01 -14.25 1.43
N TYR A 113 6.21 -14.80 1.57
CA TYR A 113 6.45 -16.22 1.43
C TYR A 113 6.96 -16.76 2.77
N LEU A 114 6.30 -17.78 3.28
CA LEU A 114 6.65 -18.44 4.53
C LEU A 114 7.06 -19.88 4.24
N GLU A 115 8.12 -20.32 4.92
CA GLU A 115 8.61 -21.68 4.86
C GLU A 115 8.83 -22.21 6.28
N HIS A 116 8.24 -23.36 6.56
CA HIS A 116 8.40 -24.08 7.81
C HIS A 116 8.46 -25.58 7.49
N ASP A 117 9.58 -26.23 7.84
CA ASP A 117 9.88 -27.60 7.46
C ASP A 117 9.78 -27.77 5.93
N HIS A 118 8.82 -28.55 5.48
CA HIS A 118 8.55 -28.80 4.07
C HIS A 118 7.32 -28.08 3.54
N GLN A 119 6.65 -27.30 4.37
CA GLN A 119 5.44 -26.57 4.00
C GLN A 119 5.76 -25.14 3.56
N LYS A 120 5.06 -24.69 2.51
CA LYS A 120 5.28 -23.40 1.86
C LYS A 120 3.96 -22.66 1.70
N LEU A 121 3.94 -21.43 2.19
CA LEU A 121 2.76 -20.57 2.16
C LEU A 121 3.08 -19.24 1.47
N GLY A 122 2.22 -18.82 0.54
CA GLY A 122 2.18 -17.47 -0.01
C GLY A 122 1.02 -16.68 0.58
N TYR A 123 1.27 -15.42 0.96
CA TYR A 123 0.24 -14.51 1.47
C TYR A 123 0.29 -13.17 0.75
N VAL A 124 -0.83 -12.69 0.25
CA VAL A 124 -0.99 -11.36 -0.35
C VAL A 124 -2.38 -10.82 -0.01
N ALA A 125 -2.46 -9.89 0.92
CA ALA A 125 -3.74 -9.35 1.39
C ALA A 125 -4.40 -8.41 0.38
N LYS A 126 -3.61 -7.54 -0.26
CA LYS A 126 -4.08 -6.59 -1.28
C LYS A 126 -3.07 -6.50 -2.41
N PHE A 127 -3.56 -6.40 -3.65
CA PHE A 127 -2.70 -6.20 -4.82
C PHE A 127 -3.50 -5.66 -6.00
N ASP A 128 -2.87 -4.76 -6.76
CA ASP A 128 -3.47 -4.13 -7.95
C ASP A 128 -2.72 -4.56 -9.22
N ILE A 129 -3.34 -5.43 -10.01
CA ILE A 129 -2.75 -5.91 -11.27
C ILE A 129 -2.73 -4.84 -12.37
N HIS A 130 -3.51 -3.76 -12.20
CA HIS A 130 -3.59 -2.62 -13.10
C HIS A 130 -2.79 -1.42 -12.59
N GLY A 131 -2.15 -1.56 -11.42
CA GLY A 131 -1.31 -0.55 -10.79
C GLY A 131 -0.09 -0.14 -11.62
N ILE A 132 0.65 0.83 -11.11
CA ILE A 132 1.84 1.37 -11.80
C ILE A 132 2.97 0.34 -11.81
N HIS A 133 3.07 -0.47 -10.77
CA HIS A 133 4.16 -1.41 -10.55
C HIS A 133 3.81 -2.86 -10.94
N LYS A 134 3.18 -3.05 -12.08
CA LYS A 134 2.84 -4.39 -12.65
C LYS A 134 4.02 -5.38 -12.62
N LYS A 135 5.26 -4.89 -12.69
CA LYS A 135 6.46 -5.72 -12.60
C LYS A 135 6.61 -6.38 -11.24
N ARG A 136 6.19 -5.72 -10.15
CA ARG A 136 6.22 -6.29 -8.79
C ARG A 136 5.24 -7.47 -8.69
N ILE A 137 4.02 -7.28 -9.21
CA ILE A 137 3.00 -8.35 -9.28
C ILE A 137 3.51 -9.54 -10.10
N LYS A 138 4.10 -9.30 -11.27
CA LYS A 138 4.68 -10.37 -12.09
C LYS A 138 5.81 -11.09 -11.36
N ALA A 139 6.63 -10.36 -10.59
CA ALA A 139 7.76 -10.93 -9.87
C ALA A 139 7.32 -11.90 -8.77
N TRP A 140 6.41 -11.49 -7.86
CA TRP A 140 5.97 -12.38 -6.79
C TRP A 140 5.11 -13.54 -7.33
N LYS A 141 4.29 -13.35 -8.37
CA LYS A 141 3.57 -14.46 -9.03
C LYS A 141 4.55 -15.50 -9.57
N LYS A 142 5.60 -15.05 -10.27
CA LYS A 142 6.64 -15.95 -10.79
C LYS A 142 7.37 -16.66 -9.65
N PHE A 143 7.74 -15.95 -8.59
CA PHE A 143 8.37 -16.54 -7.43
C PHE A 143 7.50 -17.63 -6.81
N PHE A 144 6.22 -17.35 -6.54
CA PHE A 144 5.29 -18.31 -5.97
C PHE A 144 5.10 -19.56 -6.84
N SER A 145 4.96 -19.40 -8.15
CA SER A 145 4.84 -20.54 -9.07
C SER A 145 6.08 -21.46 -9.04
N GLN A 146 7.26 -20.88 -8.85
CA GLN A 146 8.52 -21.64 -8.75
C GLN A 146 8.67 -22.38 -7.42
N GLN A 147 8.08 -21.84 -6.33
CA GLN A 147 8.16 -22.44 -5.01
C GLN A 147 7.26 -23.67 -4.83
N LYS A 148 6.25 -23.86 -5.69
CA LYS A 148 5.26 -24.94 -5.57
C LYS A 148 4.56 -24.89 -4.21
N LEU A 149 3.81 -23.83 -3.96
CA LEU A 149 3.16 -23.55 -2.69
C LEU A 149 2.21 -24.69 -2.26
N ASP A 150 2.22 -25.00 -0.98
CA ASP A 150 1.18 -25.84 -0.36
C ASP A 150 -0.08 -25.00 -0.13
N TYR A 151 0.09 -23.77 0.32
CA TYR A 151 -0.99 -22.84 0.65
C TYR A 151 -0.77 -21.48 -0.03
N LEU A 152 -1.84 -20.92 -0.59
CA LEU A 152 -1.88 -19.55 -1.08
C LEU A 152 -3.06 -18.83 -0.45
N ILE A 153 -2.79 -17.71 0.21
CA ILE A 153 -3.80 -16.85 0.82
C ILE A 153 -3.80 -15.54 0.04
N LEU A 154 -4.93 -15.22 -0.57
CA LEU A 154 -5.10 -14.00 -1.36
C LEU A 154 -6.24 -13.17 -0.81
N GLY A 155 -6.02 -11.86 -0.69
CA GLY A 155 -7.13 -10.93 -0.57
C GLY A 155 -7.93 -10.91 -1.87
N TYR A 156 -9.24 -11.05 -1.73
CA TYR A 156 -10.17 -10.97 -2.85
C TYR A 156 -11.47 -10.35 -2.40
N GLN A 157 -11.91 -9.41 -3.17
CA GLN A 157 -13.27 -8.86 -3.08
C GLN A 157 -13.90 -8.98 -4.45
N ASP A 158 -15.12 -9.45 -4.50
CA ASP A 158 -15.85 -9.56 -5.76
C ASP A 158 -16.05 -8.18 -6.36
N ARG A 159 -15.71 -8.06 -7.62
CA ARG A 159 -15.77 -6.80 -8.37
C ARG A 159 -16.61 -7.01 -9.60
N ASP A 160 -17.60 -6.13 -9.79
CA ASP A 160 -18.33 -6.05 -11.05
C ASP A 160 -17.41 -5.53 -12.17
N ASP A 161 -17.36 -6.24 -13.29
CA ASP A 161 -16.61 -5.83 -14.50
C ASP A 161 -17.12 -4.49 -15.08
N SER A 162 -18.33 -4.06 -14.68
CA SER A 162 -18.91 -2.76 -15.05
C SER A 162 -18.36 -1.59 -14.25
N ASP A 163 -17.61 -1.83 -13.17
CA ASP A 163 -17.03 -0.78 -12.35
C ASP A 163 -16.02 0.03 -13.17
N ASN A 164 -16.25 1.34 -13.26
CA ASN A 164 -15.36 2.29 -13.93
C ASN A 164 -14.03 2.41 -13.20
N TYR A 165 -13.18 1.38 -13.34
CA TYR A 165 -11.85 1.41 -12.78
C TYR A 165 -10.92 2.30 -13.57
N LEU A 166 -10.36 3.30 -12.90
CA LEU A 166 -9.34 4.15 -13.48
C LEU A 166 -7.98 3.82 -12.85
N SER A 167 -7.09 3.24 -13.65
CA SER A 167 -5.72 2.97 -13.21
C SER A 167 -5.03 4.27 -12.76
N LYS A 168 -4.04 4.20 -11.88
CA LYS A 168 -3.27 5.41 -11.46
C LYS A 168 -2.71 6.22 -12.62
N THR A 169 -2.28 5.56 -13.71
CA THR A 169 -1.88 6.24 -14.95
C THR A 169 -3.05 6.95 -15.60
N GLY A 170 -4.25 6.35 -15.59
CA GLY A 170 -5.47 6.97 -16.07
C GLY A 170 -5.87 8.17 -15.22
N GLN A 171 -5.75 8.07 -13.90
CA GLN A 171 -5.99 9.18 -12.97
C GLN A 171 -5.07 10.37 -13.26
N LEU A 172 -3.75 10.13 -13.41
CA LEU A 172 -2.80 11.19 -13.78
C LEU A 172 -3.15 11.86 -15.10
N LYS A 173 -3.56 11.10 -16.12
CA LYS A 173 -4.02 11.66 -17.41
C LYS A 173 -5.29 12.49 -17.26
N ASN A 174 -6.22 12.07 -16.40
CA ASN A 174 -7.42 12.86 -16.12
C ASN A 174 -7.08 14.17 -15.42
N ILE A 175 -6.17 14.13 -14.43
CA ILE A 175 -5.66 15.35 -13.79
C ILE A 175 -5.05 16.27 -14.84
N GLU A 176 -4.13 15.76 -15.67
CA GLU A 176 -3.49 16.51 -16.74
C GLU A 176 -4.52 17.21 -17.64
N LYS A 177 -5.47 16.44 -18.16
CA LYS A 177 -6.54 16.97 -19.00
C LYS A 177 -7.38 18.03 -18.30
N THR A 178 -7.72 17.83 -17.04
CA THR A 178 -8.51 18.82 -16.28
C THR A 178 -7.70 20.09 -16.04
N LEU A 179 -6.42 19.97 -15.67
CA LEU A 179 -5.55 21.13 -15.49
C LEU A 179 -5.35 21.91 -16.80
N GLU A 180 -5.23 21.23 -17.94
CA GLU A 180 -5.13 21.87 -19.25
C GLU A 180 -6.39 22.61 -19.67
N GLN A 181 -7.57 22.13 -19.23
CA GLN A 181 -8.88 22.69 -19.58
C GLN A 181 -9.45 23.67 -18.56
N ALA A 182 -8.78 23.82 -17.44
CA ALA A 182 -9.29 24.66 -16.36
C ALA A 182 -9.20 26.15 -16.70
N ASP A 183 -10.36 26.82 -16.69
CA ASP A 183 -10.46 28.27 -16.84
C ASP A 183 -10.20 29.02 -15.52
N SER A 184 -10.17 28.29 -14.38
CA SER A 184 -9.97 28.88 -13.07
C SER A 184 -8.48 29.06 -12.76
N THR A 185 -8.14 30.15 -12.06
CA THR A 185 -6.78 30.43 -11.59
C THR A 185 -6.42 29.67 -10.34
N GLN A 186 -7.38 29.05 -9.67
CA GLN A 186 -7.18 28.29 -8.43
C GLN A 186 -7.93 26.96 -8.50
N ILE A 187 -7.19 25.88 -8.25
CA ILE A 187 -7.71 24.50 -8.22
C ILE A 187 -7.31 23.87 -6.90
N TYR A 188 -8.19 23.11 -6.32
CA TYR A 188 -7.98 22.42 -5.05
C TYR A 188 -7.80 20.93 -5.27
N LEU A 189 -6.73 20.37 -4.67
CA LEU A 189 -6.40 18.95 -4.70
C LEU A 189 -6.55 18.33 -3.31
N GLU A 190 -7.31 17.26 -3.20
CA GLU A 190 -7.30 16.40 -2.00
C GLU A 190 -6.51 15.12 -2.28
N MET A 191 -5.50 14.83 -1.48
CA MET A 191 -4.62 13.70 -1.71
C MET A 191 -4.15 13.06 -0.41
N THR A 192 -3.98 11.73 -0.47
CA THR A 192 -3.44 10.99 0.65
C THR A 192 -1.92 11.10 0.75
N PRO A 193 -1.35 11.19 1.95
CA PRO A 193 0.09 11.13 2.15
C PRO A 193 0.66 9.70 2.05
N PHE A 194 -0.20 8.67 1.93
CA PHE A 194 0.20 7.26 1.92
C PHE A 194 0.74 6.77 0.58
N ASP A 195 0.63 7.60 -0.46
CA ASP A 195 1.24 7.37 -1.77
C ASP A 195 2.16 8.53 -2.18
N PRO A 196 3.35 8.61 -1.58
CA PRO A 196 4.28 9.70 -1.87
C PRO A 196 4.77 9.69 -3.33
N GLU A 197 4.73 8.56 -4.02
CA GLU A 197 5.09 8.48 -5.43
C GLU A 197 4.06 9.19 -6.31
N GLN A 198 2.77 9.05 -6.01
CA GLN A 198 1.73 9.80 -6.71
C GLN A 198 1.80 11.29 -6.41
N LEU A 199 2.08 11.67 -5.16
CA LEU A 199 2.29 13.08 -4.79
C LEU A 199 3.42 13.72 -5.61
N VAL A 200 4.57 13.04 -5.71
CA VAL A 200 5.70 13.51 -6.53
C VAL A 200 5.32 13.65 -7.99
N LYS A 201 4.62 12.66 -8.56
CA LYS A 201 4.18 12.72 -9.97
C LYS A 201 3.22 13.86 -10.26
N ILE A 202 2.33 14.18 -9.32
CA ILE A 202 1.41 15.31 -9.47
C ILE A 202 2.15 16.63 -9.31
N ASP A 203 3.08 16.72 -8.38
CA ASP A 203 3.91 17.91 -8.25
C ASP A 203 4.71 18.19 -9.54
N ASP A 204 5.30 17.16 -10.13
CA ASP A 204 6.02 17.27 -11.40
C ASP A 204 5.10 17.62 -12.58
N LEU A 205 3.89 17.03 -12.61
CA LEU A 205 2.86 17.34 -13.61
C LEU A 205 2.42 18.81 -13.53
N ALA A 206 2.14 19.29 -12.33
CA ALA A 206 1.71 20.65 -12.10
C ALA A 206 2.80 21.67 -12.54
N HIS A 207 4.04 21.43 -12.16
CA HIS A 207 5.15 22.28 -12.61
C HIS A 207 5.29 22.28 -14.14
N ARG A 208 5.08 21.13 -14.80
CA ARG A 208 5.14 21.04 -16.26
C ARG A 208 4.03 21.85 -16.95
N LEU A 209 2.87 21.99 -16.30
CA LEU A 209 1.72 22.77 -16.78
C LEU A 209 1.70 24.21 -16.26
N ASP A 210 2.81 24.68 -15.71
CA ASP A 210 2.96 26.03 -15.15
C ASP A 210 1.99 26.34 -13.99
N TYR A 211 1.63 25.32 -13.19
CA TYR A 211 0.92 25.50 -11.94
C TYR A 211 1.89 25.62 -10.76
N GLN A 212 1.68 26.60 -9.91
CA GLN A 212 2.33 26.66 -8.60
C GLN A 212 1.49 25.92 -7.57
N ILE A 213 2.07 24.89 -6.93
CA ILE A 213 1.36 24.15 -5.89
C ILE A 213 1.61 24.76 -4.52
N LYS A 214 0.53 24.99 -3.81
CA LYS A 214 0.53 25.30 -2.39
C LYS A 214 0.28 24.03 -1.58
N TRP A 215 1.35 23.35 -1.21
CA TRP A 215 1.27 22.19 -0.34
C TRP A 215 0.98 22.58 1.11
N LEU A 216 0.17 21.78 1.80
CA LEU A 216 0.03 21.89 3.25
C LEU A 216 1.36 21.53 3.93
N PRO A 217 1.61 22.08 5.15
CA PRO A 217 2.76 21.66 5.97
C PRO A 217 2.81 20.12 6.10
N GLY A 218 4.02 19.57 6.13
CA GLY A 218 4.24 18.13 6.15
C GLY A 218 4.20 17.47 4.77
N TYR A 219 3.27 17.85 3.87
CA TYR A 219 3.25 17.31 2.50
C TYR A 219 4.42 17.83 1.67
N ALA A 220 4.76 19.09 1.79
CA ALA A 220 5.91 19.68 1.10
C ALA A 220 7.22 18.96 1.49
N GLU A 221 7.41 18.70 2.79
CA GLU A 221 8.54 17.97 3.33
C GLU A 221 8.57 16.52 2.86
N LEU A 222 7.40 15.85 2.84
CA LEU A 222 7.27 14.50 2.37
C LEU A 222 7.65 14.38 0.89
N ILE A 223 7.09 15.24 0.04
CA ILE A 223 7.38 15.30 -1.40
C ILE A 223 8.86 15.60 -1.64
N SER A 224 9.38 16.60 -0.96
CA SER A 224 10.81 16.97 -1.07
C SER A 224 11.72 15.79 -0.69
N TYR A 225 11.38 15.06 0.36
CA TYR A 225 12.13 13.88 0.77
C TYR A 225 12.09 12.77 -0.29
N PHE A 226 10.91 12.45 -0.80
CA PHE A 226 10.78 11.37 -1.80
C PHE A 226 11.34 11.75 -3.17
N LYS A 227 11.31 13.02 -3.55
CA LYS A 227 12.02 13.52 -4.74
C LYS A 227 13.54 13.34 -4.66
N GLN A 228 14.15 13.51 -3.48
CA GLN A 228 15.59 13.32 -3.30
C GLN A 228 16.05 11.86 -3.44
N LEU A 229 15.15 10.91 -3.26
CA LEU A 229 15.50 9.47 -3.42
C LEU A 229 15.72 9.08 -4.87
N ASP A 230 15.20 9.86 -5.85
CA ASP A 230 15.16 9.42 -7.25
C ASP A 230 15.51 10.49 -8.30
N PHE A 231 15.68 11.80 -8.01
CA PHE A 231 15.59 12.83 -9.05
C PHE A 231 16.66 13.94 -9.11
N LYS A 232 16.83 14.44 -10.35
CA LYS A 232 17.61 15.61 -10.74
C LYS A 232 16.75 16.87 -10.71
N GLU A 233 17.35 17.96 -10.26
CA GLU A 233 16.73 19.26 -10.01
C GLU A 233 16.14 19.96 -11.24
N GLY A 234 15.03 20.69 -11.03
CA GLY A 234 14.53 21.77 -11.88
C GLY A 234 13.97 22.90 -11.01
N SER A 235 14.34 24.13 -11.28
CA SER A 235 13.91 25.30 -10.51
C SER A 235 12.49 25.75 -10.87
N PRO A 236 11.65 26.19 -9.90
CA PRO A 236 10.30 26.67 -10.18
C PRO A 236 10.27 28.05 -10.81
N VAL A 237 9.43 28.21 -11.82
CA VAL A 237 9.06 29.51 -12.38
C VAL A 237 7.78 29.99 -11.69
N ALA A 238 7.72 31.26 -11.32
CA ALA A 238 6.52 31.85 -10.76
C ALA A 238 5.41 31.91 -11.83
N THR A 239 4.23 31.40 -11.51
CA THR A 239 3.08 31.36 -12.40
C THR A 239 1.84 31.92 -11.71
N ASP A 240 0.86 32.37 -12.50
CA ASP A 240 -0.41 32.88 -11.98
C ASP A 240 -1.39 31.75 -11.62
N LYS A 241 -1.06 30.51 -11.98
CA LYS A 241 -1.89 29.34 -11.73
C LYS A 241 -1.48 28.67 -10.40
N THR A 242 -2.43 28.43 -9.53
CA THR A 242 -2.17 27.86 -8.20
C THR A 242 -2.98 26.58 -7.99
N LEU A 243 -2.30 25.51 -7.60
CA LEU A 243 -2.92 24.32 -7.03
C LEU A 243 -2.84 24.43 -5.50
N ILE A 244 -3.98 24.31 -4.84
CA ILE A 244 -4.05 24.37 -3.39
C ILE A 244 -4.45 22.99 -2.89
N GLN A 245 -3.57 22.36 -2.12
CA GLN A 245 -3.94 21.16 -1.42
C GLN A 245 -4.90 21.52 -0.26
N ARG A 246 -6.01 20.83 -0.18
CA ARG A 246 -6.87 20.83 1.01
C ARG A 246 -6.57 19.58 1.84
N GLU A 247 -6.70 19.73 3.14
CA GLU A 247 -6.64 18.61 4.06
C GLU A 247 -7.81 17.67 3.74
N ALA A 248 -7.51 16.53 3.12
CA ALA A 248 -8.44 15.44 3.12
C ALA A 248 -8.45 14.90 4.55
N GLN A 249 -9.60 14.92 5.22
CA GLN A 249 -9.79 14.00 6.33
C GLN A 249 -9.71 12.61 5.70
N ALA A 250 -8.54 12.00 5.82
CA ALA A 250 -8.36 10.61 5.45
C ALA A 250 -9.19 9.78 6.43
N HIS A 251 -10.49 9.66 6.17
CA HIS A 251 -11.27 8.59 6.71
C HIS A 251 -10.74 7.33 6.02
N ILE A 252 -9.77 6.69 6.69
CA ILE A 252 -9.40 5.34 6.38
C ILE A 252 -10.60 4.51 6.86
N THR A 253 -11.53 4.25 5.97
CA THR A 253 -12.58 3.26 6.18
C THR A 253 -11.98 1.87 5.92
N ASP A 254 -12.62 0.80 6.38
CA ASP A 254 -12.19 -0.59 6.15
C ASP A 254 -11.96 -0.90 4.67
N ASP A 255 -12.69 -0.24 3.79
CA ASP A 255 -12.31 -0.02 2.41
C ASP A 255 -11.43 1.22 2.39
N LEU A 256 -10.15 1.05 2.10
CA LEU A 256 -9.25 2.15 1.74
C LEU A 256 -9.71 2.77 0.40
N THR A 257 -10.97 3.15 0.35
CA THR A 257 -11.48 4.05 -0.66
C THR A 257 -10.91 5.41 -0.30
N ILE A 258 -9.69 5.65 -0.76
CA ILE A 258 -9.15 6.98 -0.78
C ILE A 258 -9.93 7.70 -1.88
N SER A 259 -11.14 8.08 -1.56
CA SER A 259 -11.84 9.09 -2.33
C SER A 259 -11.09 10.38 -2.09
N SER A 260 -10.31 10.80 -3.04
CA SER A 260 -9.85 12.17 -3.12
C SER A 260 -10.83 12.91 -3.99
N PRO A 261 -11.86 13.54 -3.44
CA PRO A 261 -12.63 14.44 -4.25
C PRO A 261 -11.78 15.67 -4.52
N LEU A 262 -11.53 15.93 -5.77
CA LEU A 262 -11.12 17.24 -6.23
C LEU A 262 -12.35 18.12 -6.26
N LEU A 263 -12.42 19.07 -5.36
CA LEU A 263 -13.59 19.92 -5.21
C LEU A 263 -13.29 21.35 -5.60
N ALA A 264 -13.90 21.79 -6.69
CA ALA A 264 -14.56 23.08 -6.67
C ALA A 264 -15.95 22.86 -7.23
N GLU A 265 -16.96 23.59 -6.78
CA GLU A 265 -18.23 23.66 -7.49
C GLU A 265 -18.04 24.15 -8.92
N ASP A 266 -16.90 24.83 -9.18
CA ASP A 266 -16.34 25.16 -10.49
C ASP A 266 -14.96 24.51 -10.58
N GLY A 267 -14.83 23.32 -11.15
CA GLY A 267 -13.59 22.62 -11.39
C GLY A 267 -13.32 21.41 -10.50
N LYS A 268 -14.32 20.57 -10.31
CA LYS A 268 -14.23 19.33 -9.53
C LYS A 268 -13.57 18.22 -10.34
N ILE A 269 -12.47 17.69 -9.87
CA ILE A 269 -11.90 16.43 -10.37
C ILE A 269 -12.16 15.36 -9.29
N ASP A 270 -13.05 14.42 -9.58
CA ASP A 270 -13.24 13.26 -8.73
C ASP A 270 -12.14 12.24 -9.02
N PHE A 271 -11.24 12.06 -8.08
CA PHE A 271 -10.34 10.91 -8.07
C PHE A 271 -11.00 9.78 -7.29
N MET A 272 -11.65 8.91 -8.00
CA MET A 272 -11.99 7.62 -7.42
C MET A 272 -10.72 6.76 -7.38
N ASN A 273 -10.09 6.68 -6.23
CA ASN A 273 -9.13 5.63 -5.95
C ASN A 273 -9.91 4.32 -5.75
N ASN A 274 -10.42 3.79 -6.83
CA ASN A 274 -10.94 2.44 -6.81
C ASN A 274 -9.73 1.50 -6.71
N PHE A 275 -9.47 1.01 -5.51
CA PHE A 275 -8.60 -0.14 -5.34
C PHE A 275 -9.25 -1.29 -6.10
N ALA A 276 -8.58 -1.75 -7.16
CA ALA A 276 -9.13 -2.81 -7.97
C ALA A 276 -8.54 -4.15 -7.57
N TYR A 277 -9.29 -4.91 -6.81
CA TYR A 277 -9.09 -6.36 -6.82
C TYR A 277 -9.20 -6.90 -8.25
N PRO A 278 -8.51 -8.00 -8.57
CA PRO A 278 -8.66 -8.63 -9.87
C PRO A 278 -10.11 -9.07 -10.09
N THR A 279 -10.57 -9.00 -11.34
CA THR A 279 -11.82 -9.63 -11.74
C THR A 279 -11.75 -11.16 -11.55
N GLU A 280 -12.89 -11.83 -11.54
CA GLU A 280 -12.93 -13.29 -11.42
C GLU A 280 -12.09 -14.00 -12.50
N ALA A 281 -12.12 -13.50 -13.73
CA ALA A 281 -11.34 -14.05 -14.85
C ALA A 281 -9.83 -13.89 -14.62
N GLU A 282 -9.40 -12.70 -14.20
CA GLU A 282 -8.00 -12.40 -13.88
C GLU A 282 -7.51 -13.21 -12.67
N LEU A 283 -8.37 -13.36 -11.66
CA LEU A 283 -8.07 -14.20 -10.50
C LEU A 283 -7.85 -15.66 -10.91
N LYS A 284 -8.72 -16.22 -11.75
CA LYS A 284 -8.57 -17.58 -12.28
C LYS A 284 -7.24 -17.78 -13.00
N GLU A 285 -6.80 -16.79 -13.78
CA GLU A 285 -5.49 -16.83 -14.43
C GLU A 285 -4.32 -16.79 -13.45
N ILE A 286 -4.41 -15.96 -12.40
CA ILE A 286 -3.40 -15.89 -11.33
C ILE A 286 -3.29 -17.23 -10.62
N LEU A 287 -4.41 -17.83 -10.22
CA LEU A 287 -4.46 -19.10 -9.53
C LEU A 287 -3.89 -20.24 -10.39
N LYS A 288 -4.28 -20.28 -11.67
CA LYS A 288 -3.75 -21.25 -12.63
C LYS A 288 -2.23 -21.11 -12.82
N TYR A 289 -1.71 -19.89 -12.82
CA TYR A 289 -0.28 -19.63 -12.99
C TYR A 289 0.53 -20.04 -11.77
N ILE A 290 0.05 -19.74 -10.56
CA ILE A 290 0.74 -20.08 -9.31
C ILE A 290 0.63 -21.56 -9.00
N ALA A 291 -0.54 -22.16 -9.25
CA ALA A 291 -0.84 -23.57 -9.06
C ALA A 291 -0.53 -24.10 -7.65
N ALA A 292 -0.92 -23.35 -6.62
CA ALA A 292 -0.83 -23.77 -5.23
C ALA A 292 -1.76 -24.99 -4.97
N LYS A 293 -1.39 -25.85 -4.02
CA LYS A 293 -2.21 -27.04 -3.70
C LYS A 293 -3.56 -26.65 -3.08
N GLN A 294 -3.57 -25.61 -2.25
CA GLN A 294 -4.78 -25.09 -1.61
C GLN A 294 -4.77 -23.55 -1.68
N VAL A 295 -5.94 -22.97 -1.91
CA VAL A 295 -6.12 -21.51 -2.02
C VAL A 295 -7.21 -21.08 -1.06
N TYR A 296 -6.94 -19.96 -0.37
CA TYR A 296 -7.84 -19.33 0.57
C TYR A 296 -7.97 -17.85 0.28
N PHE A 297 -9.14 -17.28 0.55
CA PHE A 297 -9.42 -15.87 0.36
C PHE A 297 -9.66 -15.18 1.71
N VAL A 298 -9.16 -13.94 1.85
CA VAL A 298 -9.24 -13.12 3.06
C VAL A 298 -9.72 -11.71 2.75
#